data_33007bf3bf4a1bcf33df3d1acfb989a6
#
_entry.id   33007bf3bf4a1bcf33df3d1acfb989a6
#
_cell.length_a   1.000
_cell.length_b   1.000
_cell.length_c   1.000
_cell.angle_alpha   90.00
_cell.angle_beta   90.00
_cell.angle_gamma   90.00
#
_symmetry.space_group_name_H-M   'P 1'
#
loop_
_entity.id
_entity.type
_entity.pdbx_description
1 polymer ?
#
loop_
_entity_poly.entity_id
_entity_poly.type
_entity_poly.pdbx_seq_one_letter_code
_entity_poly.pdbx_strand_id
1 'polypeptide(L)'
;ANVTVLAVNIAYPRTNPALTSLVIFSPLQASPKQIFSSPERVTVPLLADISGGEVARQYTQAGIKHILSGYDHLAFVMCLMMIAGNIRRLLLTVSGFTLAHSVTLSLATLDWVRLPSVLVETLIALSILLLAVELHRHILGRRADISGDLDLHADVIEGIDSRVVQSPKSFDEALLEHNAPSFTWRYPILTAALFGLLHGFGFASVLQGLGLPDDLVVPALLFFNLGVELGQLAFIALVLVLVTIAWRGSSTLQAHSRHAQGLVIYALGGTSALWLIERLVAW
;
A
#
# COMPACT_ATOMS: atom_id res chain seq x y z
N ALA A 1 -17.68 44.99 18.40
CA ALA A 1 -17.26 44.56 17.09
C ALA A 1 -17.34 43.01 17.06
N ASN A 2 -18.28 42.46 16.29
CA ASN A 2 -18.37 41.01 16.15
C ASN A 2 -17.23 40.54 15.23
N VAL A 3 -16.22 39.89 15.84
CA VAL A 3 -15.15 39.26 15.08
C VAL A 3 -15.72 37.95 14.49
N THR A 4 -15.90 37.92 13.17
CA THR A 4 -16.45 36.77 12.45
C THR A 4 -15.38 35.83 11.89
N VAL A 5 -14.12 36.29 11.83
CA VAL A 5 -12.99 35.52 11.30
C VAL A 5 -11.73 35.83 12.09
N LEU A 6 -11.00 34.80 12.50
CA LEU A 6 -9.66 34.92 13.08
C LEU A 6 -8.64 34.42 12.05
N ALA A 7 -7.68 35.27 11.67
CA ALA A 7 -6.56 34.86 10.86
C ALA A 7 -5.36 34.49 11.75
N VAL A 8 -4.93 33.26 11.70
CA VAL A 8 -3.76 32.77 12.45
C VAL A 8 -2.61 32.54 11.47
N ASN A 9 -1.50 33.24 11.66
CA ASN A 9 -0.27 32.99 10.90
C ASN A 9 0.58 32.00 11.69
N ILE A 10 0.80 30.82 11.10
CA ILE A 10 1.62 29.78 11.71
C ILE A 10 2.97 29.77 10.97
N ALA A 11 4.04 30.11 11.67
CA ALA A 11 5.40 30.03 11.15
C ALA A 11 5.90 28.58 11.25
N TYR A 12 6.04 27.90 10.11
CA TYR A 12 6.68 26.60 10.04
C TYR A 12 8.14 26.71 9.63
N PRO A 13 9.01 25.84 10.17
CA PRO A 13 10.37 25.68 9.61
C PRO A 13 10.25 25.24 8.14
N ARG A 14 10.95 25.89 7.25
CA ARG A 14 10.92 25.66 5.78
C ARG A 14 11.36 24.24 5.35
N THR A 15 11.71 23.38 6.29
CA THR A 15 12.30 22.05 6.06
C THR A 15 11.29 20.90 5.97
N ASN A 16 9.98 21.16 6.18
CA ASN A 16 8.97 20.10 6.07
C ASN A 16 7.72 20.55 5.29
N PRO A 17 7.74 20.51 3.94
CA PRO A 17 6.65 21.01 3.08
C PRO A 17 5.40 20.14 3.08
N ALA A 18 5.39 18.98 3.73
CA ALA A 18 4.29 18.00 3.64
C ALA A 18 3.26 18.09 4.77
N LEU A 19 3.48 18.92 5.79
CA LEU A 19 2.57 19.03 6.93
C LEU A 19 1.37 19.91 6.60
N THR A 20 0.20 19.29 6.52
CA THR A 20 -1.08 19.97 6.59
C THR A 20 -1.36 20.30 8.05
N SER A 21 -1.52 21.58 8.39
CA SER A 21 -1.84 21.96 9.76
C SER A 21 -3.31 21.78 10.04
N LEU A 22 -3.61 21.15 11.16
CA LEU A 22 -4.95 21.16 11.73
C LEU A 22 -4.98 22.19 12.86
N VAL A 23 -5.88 23.18 12.77
CA VAL A 23 -6.17 24.10 13.86
C VAL A 23 -7.46 23.68 14.52
N ILE A 24 -7.38 23.35 15.80
CA ILE A 24 -8.56 23.10 16.64
C ILE A 24 -8.90 24.41 17.33
N PHE A 25 -10.01 24.98 16.99
CA PHE A 25 -10.56 26.17 17.66
C PHE A 25 -11.65 25.71 18.62
N SER A 26 -11.42 25.90 19.93
CA SER A 26 -12.38 25.56 20.99
C SER A 26 -12.98 26.85 21.54
N PRO A 27 -14.12 27.33 21.05
CA PRO A 27 -14.81 28.48 21.65
C PRO A 27 -15.38 28.09 23.00
N LEU A 28 -15.39 29.05 23.95
CA LEU A 28 -15.79 28.85 25.35
C LEU A 28 -17.20 28.28 25.58
N GLN A 29 -18.07 28.27 24.55
CA GLN A 29 -19.47 27.85 24.67
C GLN A 29 -19.98 27.04 23.42
N ALA A 30 -19.08 26.55 22.58
CA ALA A 30 -19.45 25.78 21.39
C ALA A 30 -18.49 24.59 21.17
N SER A 31 -18.92 23.61 20.38
CA SER A 31 -18.11 22.45 20.02
C SER A 31 -16.79 22.87 19.35
N PRO A 32 -15.69 22.15 19.60
CA PRO A 32 -14.39 22.42 18.96
C PRO A 32 -14.52 22.36 17.43
N LYS A 33 -13.91 23.29 16.72
CA LYS A 33 -13.91 23.34 15.26
C LYS A 33 -12.53 22.94 14.75
N GLN A 34 -12.51 22.07 13.74
CA GLN A 34 -11.30 21.60 13.10
C GLN A 34 -11.21 22.20 11.69
N ILE A 35 -10.02 22.67 11.32
CA ILE A 35 -9.77 23.26 10.01
C ILE A 35 -8.44 22.74 9.49
N PHE A 36 -8.48 22.04 8.36
CA PHE A 36 -7.29 21.70 7.60
C PHE A 36 -6.84 22.90 6.77
N SER A 37 -5.61 23.30 6.89
CA SER A 37 -5.07 24.44 6.15
C SER A 37 -3.70 24.14 5.55
N SER A 38 -3.40 24.83 4.45
CA SER A 38 -2.04 24.90 3.94
C SER A 38 -1.12 25.64 4.95
N PRO A 39 0.19 25.37 4.96
CA PRO A 39 1.09 25.73 6.07
C PRO A 39 1.26 27.24 6.32
N GLU A 40 0.81 28.10 5.43
CA GLU A 40 1.17 29.54 5.49
C GLU A 40 0.10 30.46 6.07
N ARG A 41 -1.17 30.12 5.98
CA ARG A 41 -2.26 30.97 6.47
C ARG A 41 -3.52 30.18 6.78
N VAL A 42 -3.99 30.25 8.03
CA VAL A 42 -5.24 29.62 8.46
C VAL A 42 -6.28 30.71 8.71
N THR A 43 -7.38 30.65 7.99
CA THR A 43 -8.54 31.51 8.23
C THR A 43 -9.61 30.66 8.92
N VAL A 44 -9.88 30.94 10.20
CA VAL A 44 -10.85 30.20 11.02
C VAL A 44 -12.19 30.94 10.99
N PRO A 45 -13.25 30.40 10.37
CA PRO A 45 -14.59 30.97 10.50
C PRO A 45 -15.12 30.69 11.91
N LEU A 46 -15.33 31.76 12.70
CA LEU A 46 -15.74 31.67 14.11
C LEU A 46 -17.20 31.21 14.32
N LEU A 47 -18.04 31.29 13.29
CA LEU A 47 -19.49 31.12 13.41
C LEU A 47 -20.09 30.03 12.48
N ALA A 48 -19.28 29.35 11.65
CA ALA A 48 -19.82 28.32 10.77
C ALA A 48 -19.74 26.94 11.46
N ASP A 49 -20.89 26.27 11.59
CA ASP A 49 -20.88 24.85 11.87
C ASP A 49 -20.27 24.13 10.68
N ILE A 50 -19.30 23.25 10.94
CA ILE A 50 -18.69 22.43 9.88
C ILE A 50 -19.80 21.53 9.37
N SER A 51 -20.24 21.74 8.13
CA SER A 51 -21.27 20.91 7.55
C SER A 51 -20.74 19.48 7.33
N GLY A 52 -21.61 18.47 7.45
CA GLY A 52 -21.22 17.07 7.18
C GLY A 52 -20.61 16.91 5.79
N GLY A 53 -21.03 17.73 4.81
CA GLY A 53 -20.43 17.76 3.46
C GLY A 53 -18.99 18.25 3.45
N GLU A 54 -18.63 19.20 4.29
CA GLU A 54 -17.24 19.69 4.39
C GLU A 54 -16.34 18.65 5.06
N VAL A 55 -16.83 17.97 6.11
CA VAL A 55 -16.12 16.82 6.72
C VAL A 55 -15.88 15.74 5.66
N ALA A 56 -16.93 15.36 4.93
CA ALA A 56 -16.82 14.35 3.87
C ALA A 56 -15.74 14.72 2.84
N ARG A 57 -15.78 15.96 2.34
CA ARG A 57 -14.80 16.44 1.35
C ARG A 57 -13.37 16.45 1.89
N GLN A 58 -13.16 16.99 3.08
CA GLN A 58 -11.82 17.14 3.67
C GLN A 58 -11.17 15.79 3.97
N TYR A 59 -11.92 14.87 4.58
CA TYR A 59 -11.38 13.55 4.93
C TYR A 59 -11.20 12.64 3.71
N THR A 60 -12.09 12.71 2.72
CA THR A 60 -11.88 12.01 1.43
C THR A 60 -10.60 12.52 0.74
N GLN A 61 -10.39 13.83 0.68
CA GLN A 61 -9.17 14.40 0.11
C GLN A 61 -7.92 14.00 0.91
N ALA A 62 -8.01 13.97 2.25
CA ALA A 62 -6.92 13.52 3.11
C ALA A 62 -6.57 12.05 2.85
N GLY A 63 -7.56 11.17 2.69
CA GLY A 63 -7.36 9.76 2.35
C GLY A 63 -6.72 9.56 0.98
N ILE A 64 -7.18 10.27 -0.05
CA ILE A 64 -6.55 10.26 -1.38
C ILE A 64 -5.10 10.72 -1.29
N LYS A 65 -4.84 11.83 -0.62
CA LYS A 65 -3.49 12.36 -0.45
C LYS A 65 -2.59 11.40 0.33
N HIS A 66 -3.11 10.75 1.36
CA HIS A 66 -2.39 9.77 2.16
C HIS A 66 -1.84 8.64 1.28
N ILE A 67 -2.68 8.05 0.45
CA ILE A 67 -2.26 6.98 -0.48
C ILE A 67 -1.27 7.48 -1.52
N LEU A 68 -1.55 8.61 -2.18
CA LEU A 68 -0.72 9.10 -3.27
C LEU A 68 0.63 9.65 -2.79
N SER A 69 0.75 10.06 -1.53
CA SER A 69 2.02 10.49 -0.93
C SER A 69 2.76 9.37 -0.17
N GLY A 70 2.09 8.26 0.14
CA GLY A 70 2.68 7.10 0.81
C GLY A 70 3.36 6.16 -0.19
N TYR A 71 4.68 6.29 -0.37
CA TYR A 71 5.44 5.44 -1.31
C TYR A 71 5.36 3.95 -0.98
N ASP A 72 5.25 3.60 0.30
CA ASP A 72 5.01 2.24 0.79
C ASP A 72 3.66 1.69 0.33
N HIS A 73 2.59 2.48 0.42
CA HIS A 73 1.27 2.12 -0.09
C HIS A 73 1.28 1.91 -1.61
N LEU A 74 1.92 2.82 -2.35
CA LEU A 74 2.03 2.70 -3.82
C LEU A 74 2.83 1.47 -4.22
N ALA A 75 3.95 1.19 -3.54
CA ALA A 75 4.76 0.00 -3.76
C ALA A 75 3.98 -1.28 -3.44
N PHE A 76 3.22 -1.29 -2.35
CA PHE A 76 2.36 -2.40 -1.97
C PHE A 76 1.26 -2.66 -3.02
N VAL A 77 0.52 -1.63 -3.44
CA VAL A 77 -0.50 -1.74 -4.49
C VAL A 77 0.11 -2.22 -5.81
N MET A 78 1.32 -1.78 -6.16
CA MET A 78 2.03 -2.27 -7.34
C MET A 78 2.32 -3.78 -7.25
N CYS A 79 2.75 -4.29 -6.09
CA CYS A 79 2.89 -5.74 -5.86
C CYS A 79 1.56 -6.47 -6.05
N LEU A 80 0.47 -5.95 -5.48
CA LEU A 80 -0.87 -6.54 -5.62
C LEU A 80 -1.35 -6.58 -7.07
N MET A 81 -1.07 -5.53 -7.85
CA MET A 81 -1.40 -5.49 -9.29
C MET A 81 -0.71 -6.62 -10.05
N MET A 82 0.54 -6.93 -9.72
CA MET A 82 1.29 -8.01 -10.37
C MET A 82 0.81 -9.40 -9.92
N ILE A 83 0.31 -9.54 -8.69
CA ILE A 83 -0.17 -10.82 -8.13
C ILE A 83 -1.59 -11.16 -8.58
N ALA A 84 -2.48 -10.18 -8.69
CA ALA A 84 -3.91 -10.41 -8.86
C ALA A 84 -4.29 -11.08 -10.20
N GLY A 85 -3.52 -10.85 -11.26
CA GLY A 85 -3.68 -11.48 -12.59
C GLY A 85 -4.89 -11.00 -13.41
N ASN A 86 -5.99 -10.56 -12.77
CA ASN A 86 -7.15 -9.96 -13.43
C ASN A 86 -7.77 -8.84 -12.61
N ILE A 87 -8.51 -7.95 -13.27
CA ILE A 87 -9.05 -6.73 -12.68
C ILE A 87 -10.06 -7.01 -11.54
N ARG A 88 -10.93 -7.99 -11.69
CA ARG A 88 -11.92 -8.33 -10.66
C ARG A 88 -11.24 -8.79 -9.38
N ARG A 89 -10.23 -9.65 -9.50
CA ARG A 89 -9.45 -10.15 -8.36
C ARG A 89 -8.65 -9.02 -7.73
N LEU A 90 -8.08 -8.13 -8.56
CA LEU A 90 -7.36 -6.95 -8.08
C LEU A 90 -8.26 -6.03 -7.25
N LEU A 91 -9.43 -5.67 -7.75
CA LEU A 91 -10.39 -4.83 -7.02
C LEU A 91 -10.77 -5.44 -5.67
N LEU A 92 -11.13 -6.73 -5.65
CA LEU A 92 -11.46 -7.43 -4.40
C LEU A 92 -10.28 -7.50 -3.42
N THR A 93 -9.05 -7.63 -3.94
CA THR A 93 -7.83 -7.67 -3.12
C THR A 93 -7.55 -6.31 -2.49
N VAL A 94 -7.70 -5.23 -3.26
CA VAL A 94 -7.52 -3.85 -2.79
C VAL A 94 -8.61 -3.46 -1.79
N SER A 95 -9.88 -3.76 -2.07
CA SER A 95 -10.97 -3.52 -1.11
C SER A 95 -10.79 -4.34 0.17
N GLY A 96 -10.30 -5.59 0.09
CA GLY A 96 -9.97 -6.40 1.25
C GLY A 96 -8.87 -5.77 2.12
N PHE A 97 -7.85 -5.21 1.48
CA PHE A 97 -6.82 -4.42 2.17
C PHE A 97 -7.42 -3.19 2.86
N THR A 98 -8.22 -2.37 2.15
CA THR A 98 -8.82 -1.14 2.69
C THR A 98 -9.75 -1.44 3.86
N LEU A 99 -10.57 -2.48 3.79
CA LEU A 99 -11.45 -2.87 4.89
C LEU A 99 -10.66 -3.27 6.14
N ALA A 100 -9.64 -4.10 5.99
CA ALA A 100 -8.77 -4.51 7.09
C ALA A 100 -7.99 -3.33 7.68
N HIS A 101 -7.44 -2.46 6.81
CA HIS A 101 -6.80 -1.20 7.18
C HIS A 101 -7.74 -0.31 8.00
N SER A 102 -9.00 -0.18 7.57
CA SER A 102 -10.01 0.63 8.26
C SER A 102 -10.27 0.15 9.69
N VAL A 103 -10.29 -1.17 9.90
CA VAL A 103 -10.49 -1.75 11.24
C VAL A 103 -9.36 -1.33 12.19
N THR A 104 -8.11 -1.55 11.80
CA THR A 104 -6.97 -1.24 12.66
C THR A 104 -6.73 0.26 12.81
N LEU A 105 -6.97 1.04 11.76
CA LEU A 105 -6.96 2.50 11.85
C LEU A 105 -8.00 3.00 12.87
N SER A 106 -9.21 2.44 12.85
CA SER A 106 -10.26 2.80 13.80
C SER A 106 -9.89 2.43 15.24
N LEU A 107 -9.37 1.20 15.46
CA LEU A 107 -8.92 0.75 16.77
C LEU A 107 -7.82 1.65 17.34
N ALA A 108 -6.88 2.04 16.50
CA ALA A 108 -5.77 2.88 16.90
C ALA A 108 -6.18 4.36 17.10
N THR A 109 -7.09 4.89 16.25
CA THR A 109 -7.61 6.27 16.40
C THR A 109 -8.46 6.41 17.65
N LEU A 110 -9.26 5.40 18.00
CA LEU A 110 -10.05 5.34 19.23
C LEU A 110 -9.22 5.01 20.48
N ASP A 111 -7.90 4.91 20.31
CA ASP A 111 -6.95 4.63 21.38
C ASP A 111 -7.13 3.28 22.10
N TRP A 112 -7.79 2.33 21.46
CA TRP A 112 -7.97 0.97 22.00
C TRP A 112 -6.71 0.14 21.87
N VAL A 113 -5.89 0.40 20.84
CA VAL A 113 -4.61 -0.29 20.58
C VAL A 113 -3.55 0.73 20.21
N ARG A 114 -2.44 0.75 20.96
CA ARG A 114 -1.26 1.59 20.67
C ARG A 114 -0.08 0.71 20.32
N LEU A 115 0.49 0.92 19.16
CA LEU A 115 1.73 0.27 18.74
C LEU A 115 2.81 1.32 18.49
N PRO A 116 4.08 1.02 18.81
CA PRO A 116 5.19 1.91 18.46
C PRO A 116 5.25 2.10 16.94
N SER A 117 5.36 3.35 16.48
CA SER A 117 5.39 3.68 15.04
C SER A 117 6.53 2.97 14.31
N VAL A 118 7.70 2.92 14.91
CA VAL A 118 8.90 2.24 14.34
C VAL A 118 8.63 0.77 14.08
N LEU A 119 7.97 0.07 15.01
CA LEU A 119 7.60 -1.34 14.83
C LEU A 119 6.65 -1.51 13.62
N VAL A 120 5.60 -0.68 13.57
CA VAL A 120 4.59 -0.76 12.50
C VAL A 120 5.24 -0.46 11.14
N GLU A 121 6.03 0.59 11.02
CA GLU A 121 6.72 0.96 9.80
C GLU A 121 7.72 -0.12 9.34
N THR A 122 8.43 -0.75 10.30
CA THR A 122 9.31 -1.89 10.02
C THR A 122 8.53 -3.06 9.42
N LEU A 123 7.38 -3.40 10.01
CA LEU A 123 6.51 -4.49 9.51
C LEU A 123 5.89 -4.16 8.15
N ILE A 124 5.56 -2.88 7.88
CA ILE A 124 5.10 -2.41 6.58
C ILE A 124 6.20 -2.64 5.52
N ALA A 125 7.43 -2.18 5.77
CA ALA A 125 8.54 -2.38 4.85
C ALA A 125 8.82 -3.87 4.61
N LEU A 126 8.79 -4.69 5.66
CA LEU A 126 8.93 -6.14 5.58
C LEU A 126 7.83 -6.78 4.72
N SER A 127 6.57 -6.34 4.85
CA SER A 127 5.44 -6.87 4.06
C SER A 127 5.64 -6.67 2.56
N ILE A 128 6.13 -5.49 2.16
CA ILE A 128 6.41 -5.18 0.75
C ILE A 128 7.59 -6.03 0.24
N LEU A 129 8.63 -6.17 1.06
CA LEU A 129 9.79 -7.01 0.73
C LEU A 129 9.38 -8.48 0.53
N LEU A 130 8.54 -9.04 1.41
CA LEU A 130 8.03 -10.39 1.27
C LEU A 130 7.23 -10.58 -0.03
N LEU A 131 6.37 -9.61 -0.39
CA LEU A 131 5.64 -9.64 -1.67
C LEU A 131 6.57 -9.54 -2.87
N ALA A 132 7.61 -8.72 -2.82
CA ALA A 132 8.59 -8.59 -3.90
C ALA A 132 9.40 -9.89 -4.09
N VAL A 133 9.82 -10.54 -2.98
CA VAL A 133 10.49 -11.86 -3.03
C VAL A 133 9.55 -12.91 -3.62
N GLU A 134 8.30 -12.89 -3.24
CA GLU A 134 7.30 -13.83 -3.75
C GLU A 134 7.04 -13.63 -5.25
N LEU A 135 6.94 -12.38 -5.70
CA LEU A 135 6.85 -12.02 -7.12
C LEU A 135 8.08 -12.50 -7.89
N HIS A 136 9.28 -12.30 -7.32
CA HIS A 136 10.52 -12.78 -7.92
C HIS A 136 10.48 -14.29 -8.13
N ARG A 137 10.16 -15.06 -7.09
CA ARG A 137 10.08 -16.53 -7.17
C ARG A 137 9.07 -17.00 -8.20
N HIS A 138 7.90 -16.38 -8.26
CA HIS A 138 6.83 -16.83 -9.15
C HIS A 138 7.03 -16.41 -10.62
N ILE A 139 7.50 -15.19 -10.87
CA ILE A 139 7.61 -14.63 -12.23
C ILE A 139 8.97 -14.94 -12.86
N LEU A 140 10.05 -14.86 -12.09
CA LEU A 140 11.42 -15.02 -12.57
C LEU A 140 11.99 -16.41 -12.27
N GLY A 141 11.64 -17.04 -11.15
CA GLY A 141 12.14 -18.36 -10.74
C GLY A 141 11.70 -19.50 -11.67
N ARG A 142 10.49 -19.44 -12.25
CA ARG A 142 9.99 -20.40 -13.26
C ARG A 142 10.91 -20.59 -14.48
N ARG A 143 11.83 -19.67 -14.71
CA ARG A 143 12.71 -19.71 -15.87
C ARG A 143 13.94 -20.60 -15.65
N ALA A 144 14.40 -20.74 -14.42
CA ALA A 144 15.53 -21.60 -14.08
C ALA A 144 15.18 -23.08 -14.26
N ASP A 145 13.95 -23.47 -13.91
CA ASP A 145 13.48 -24.84 -14.05
C ASP A 145 13.30 -25.27 -15.52
N ILE A 146 12.74 -24.40 -16.37
CA ILE A 146 12.48 -24.72 -17.78
C ILE A 146 13.78 -24.76 -18.60
N SER A 147 14.75 -23.89 -18.33
CA SER A 147 16.04 -23.91 -19.05
C SER A 147 16.95 -25.02 -18.56
N GLY A 148 16.95 -25.31 -17.26
CA GLY A 148 17.71 -26.44 -16.70
C GLY A 148 17.19 -27.81 -17.17
N ASP A 149 15.86 -27.95 -17.30
CA ASP A 149 15.24 -29.19 -17.78
C ASP A 149 15.48 -29.41 -19.29
N LEU A 150 15.52 -28.33 -20.09
CA LEU A 150 15.84 -28.42 -21.54
C LEU A 150 17.31 -28.78 -21.78
N ASP A 151 18.23 -28.24 -20.99
CA ASP A 151 19.68 -28.55 -21.12
C ASP A 151 19.97 -29.97 -20.61
N LEU A 152 19.32 -30.43 -19.53
CA LEU A 152 19.46 -31.80 -19.04
C LEU A 152 18.89 -32.85 -20.05
N HIS A 153 17.80 -32.54 -20.76
CA HIS A 153 17.26 -33.45 -21.77
C HIS A 153 18.12 -33.53 -23.04
N ALA A 154 18.82 -32.46 -23.40
CA ALA A 154 19.73 -32.48 -24.54
C ALA A 154 20.96 -33.36 -24.32
N ASP A 155 21.55 -33.35 -23.11
CA ASP A 155 22.73 -34.12 -22.76
C ASP A 155 22.42 -35.59 -22.44
N VAL A 156 21.17 -35.92 -22.05
CA VAL A 156 20.75 -37.26 -21.64
C VAL A 156 20.32 -38.15 -22.82
N ILE A 157 19.98 -37.58 -23.99
CA ILE A 157 19.55 -38.34 -25.16
C ILE A 157 20.71 -39.09 -25.86
N GLU A 158 21.97 -38.68 -25.63
CA GLU A 158 23.14 -39.29 -26.28
C GLU A 158 23.77 -40.52 -25.58
N GLY A 159 23.34 -40.93 -24.37
CA GLY A 159 24.12 -41.95 -23.66
C GLY A 159 23.45 -42.86 -22.63
N ILE A 160 22.14 -43.05 -22.54
CA ILE A 160 21.55 -43.88 -21.49
C ILE A 160 20.75 -45.09 -22.01
N ASP A 161 21.27 -46.28 -21.66
CA ASP A 161 20.56 -47.57 -21.68
C ASP A 161 19.28 -47.50 -20.85
N SER A 162 18.14 -47.83 -21.48
CA SER A 162 16.75 -47.69 -20.99
C SER A 162 16.40 -48.51 -19.72
N ARG A 163 17.37 -49.05 -18.99
CA ARG A 163 17.15 -49.89 -17.80
C ARG A 163 17.35 -49.24 -16.46
N VAL A 164 17.74 -47.98 -16.39
CA VAL A 164 18.10 -47.31 -15.10
C VAL A 164 17.16 -46.20 -14.68
N VAL A 165 16.14 -45.84 -15.42
CA VAL A 165 15.18 -44.80 -15.03
C VAL A 165 14.00 -45.40 -14.28
N GLN A 166 14.23 -46.00 -13.11
CA GLN A 166 13.21 -45.96 -12.06
C GLN A 166 13.42 -44.66 -11.28
N SER A 167 12.74 -43.62 -11.73
CA SER A 167 12.64 -42.34 -10.97
C SER A 167 12.04 -42.64 -9.59
N PRO A 168 12.72 -42.27 -8.49
CA PRO A 168 12.12 -42.44 -7.18
C PRO A 168 10.83 -41.60 -7.15
N LYS A 169 9.70 -42.16 -6.72
CA LYS A 169 8.43 -41.46 -6.53
C LYS A 169 8.55 -40.17 -5.67
N SER A 170 9.61 -40.10 -4.86
CA SER A 170 9.94 -38.95 -4.02
C SER A 170 10.42 -37.70 -4.79
N PHE A 171 10.96 -37.87 -6.02
CA PHE A 171 11.47 -36.73 -6.80
C PHE A 171 10.34 -36.01 -7.53
N ASP A 172 9.37 -36.74 -8.10
CA ASP A 172 8.19 -36.17 -8.73
C ASP A 172 7.27 -35.50 -7.71
N GLU A 173 7.13 -36.07 -6.51
CA GLU A 173 6.41 -35.44 -5.40
C GLU A 173 7.10 -34.15 -4.91
N ALA A 174 8.42 -34.13 -4.81
CA ALA A 174 9.18 -32.94 -4.43
C ALA A 174 9.11 -31.81 -5.48
N LEU A 175 9.10 -32.17 -6.77
CA LEU A 175 8.89 -31.21 -7.88
C LEU A 175 7.47 -30.64 -7.90
N LEU A 176 6.46 -31.47 -7.60
CA LEU A 176 5.06 -31.01 -7.50
C LEU A 176 4.85 -30.13 -6.27
N GLU A 177 5.54 -30.39 -5.17
CA GLU A 177 5.51 -29.57 -3.96
C GLU A 177 6.23 -28.21 -4.18
N HIS A 178 7.28 -28.17 -5.00
CA HIS A 178 8.01 -26.95 -5.38
C HIS A 178 7.21 -26.05 -6.34
N ASN A 179 6.26 -26.61 -7.09
CA ASN A 179 5.39 -25.90 -8.03
C ASN A 179 4.02 -25.53 -7.46
N ALA A 180 3.72 -25.85 -6.19
CA ALA A 180 2.48 -25.44 -5.56
C ALA A 180 2.43 -23.90 -5.48
N PRO A 181 1.33 -23.27 -5.93
CA PRO A 181 1.21 -21.82 -5.79
C PRO A 181 1.27 -21.45 -4.30
N SER A 182 2.13 -20.50 -3.97
CA SER A 182 2.27 -20.03 -2.59
C SER A 182 0.94 -19.49 -2.05
N PHE A 183 0.87 -19.38 -0.71
CA PHE A 183 -0.31 -18.86 -0.03
C PHE A 183 -0.78 -17.51 -0.62
N THR A 184 0.15 -16.60 -0.95
CA THR A 184 -0.13 -15.28 -1.53
C THR A 184 -0.85 -15.38 -2.89
N TRP A 185 -0.44 -16.30 -3.75
CA TRP A 185 -1.07 -16.52 -5.06
C TRP A 185 -2.41 -17.24 -4.95
N ARG A 186 -2.52 -18.13 -3.97
CA ARG A 186 -3.76 -18.89 -3.74
C ARG A 186 -4.85 -18.02 -3.10
N TYR A 187 -4.46 -17.17 -2.14
CA TYR A 187 -5.39 -16.35 -1.34
C TYR A 187 -4.97 -14.87 -1.28
N PRO A 188 -4.89 -14.14 -2.42
CA PRO A 188 -4.39 -12.77 -2.43
C PRO A 188 -5.25 -11.79 -1.63
N ILE A 189 -6.57 -12.01 -1.57
CA ILE A 189 -7.48 -11.17 -0.77
C ILE A 189 -7.14 -11.30 0.72
N LEU A 190 -6.94 -12.52 1.20
CA LEU A 190 -6.58 -12.77 2.60
C LEU A 190 -5.20 -12.21 2.93
N THR A 191 -4.23 -12.40 2.03
CA THR A 191 -2.88 -11.83 2.18
C THR A 191 -2.93 -10.31 2.25
N ALA A 192 -3.69 -9.67 1.36
CA ALA A 192 -3.86 -8.23 1.36
C ALA A 192 -4.57 -7.74 2.63
N ALA A 193 -5.59 -8.45 3.11
CA ALA A 193 -6.27 -8.12 4.36
C ALA A 193 -5.33 -8.22 5.56
N LEU A 194 -4.51 -9.26 5.67
CA LEU A 194 -3.53 -9.41 6.75
C LEU A 194 -2.53 -8.24 6.76
N PHE A 195 -2.02 -7.85 5.59
CA PHE A 195 -1.13 -6.69 5.51
C PHE A 195 -1.88 -5.37 5.71
N GLY A 196 -3.14 -5.27 5.30
CA GLY A 196 -4.00 -4.11 5.59
C GLY A 196 -4.14 -3.86 7.09
N LEU A 197 -4.28 -4.92 7.91
CA LEU A 197 -4.30 -4.81 9.37
C LEU A 197 -3.01 -4.16 9.91
N LEU A 198 -1.85 -4.47 9.34
CA LEU A 198 -0.58 -3.85 9.75
C LEU A 198 -0.52 -2.38 9.35
N HIS A 199 -0.88 -2.07 8.10
CA HIS A 199 -0.81 -0.72 7.55
C HIS A 199 -1.73 0.27 8.26
N GLY A 200 -2.89 -0.17 8.76
CA GLY A 200 -3.84 0.72 9.45
C GLY A 200 -3.28 1.33 10.75
N PHE A 201 -2.37 0.65 11.43
CA PHE A 201 -1.69 1.21 12.59
C PHE A 201 -0.69 2.32 12.23
N GLY A 202 -0.14 2.33 11.01
CA GLY A 202 0.90 3.29 10.60
C GLY A 202 0.45 4.74 10.54
N PHE A 203 -0.85 5.01 10.33
CA PHE A 203 -1.37 6.37 10.21
C PHE A 203 -2.11 6.86 11.46
N ALA A 204 -2.32 6.01 12.44
CA ALA A 204 -3.11 6.31 13.62
C ALA A 204 -2.55 7.49 14.43
N SER A 205 -1.23 7.58 14.59
CA SER A 205 -0.58 8.69 15.33
C SER A 205 -0.82 10.04 14.68
N VAL A 206 -0.86 10.10 13.35
CA VAL A 206 -1.17 11.33 12.61
C VAL A 206 -2.63 11.73 12.83
N LEU A 207 -3.55 10.77 12.77
CA LEU A 207 -4.98 11.03 12.95
C LEU A 207 -5.31 11.42 14.40
N GLN A 208 -4.67 10.79 15.40
CA GLN A 208 -4.78 11.18 16.81
C GLN A 208 -4.25 12.59 17.07
N GLY A 209 -3.13 12.98 16.44
CA GLY A 209 -2.58 14.33 16.50
C GLY A 209 -3.50 15.41 15.94
N LEU A 210 -4.50 15.01 15.15
CA LEU A 210 -5.50 15.91 14.58
C LEU A 210 -6.61 16.32 15.56
N GLY A 211 -6.73 15.67 16.75
CA GLY A 211 -7.67 16.05 17.80
C GLY A 211 -9.13 16.08 17.34
N LEU A 212 -9.60 15.03 16.72
CA LEU A 212 -10.99 14.89 16.24
C LEU A 212 -11.99 14.98 17.40
N PRO A 213 -13.06 15.78 17.29
CA PRO A 213 -14.17 15.70 18.23
C PRO A 213 -14.83 14.32 18.18
N ASP A 214 -15.25 13.81 19.32
CA ASP A 214 -15.78 12.44 19.45
C ASP A 214 -16.99 12.16 18.53
N ASP A 215 -17.82 13.14 18.28
CA ASP A 215 -18.99 13.08 17.40
C ASP A 215 -18.64 13.03 15.90
N LEU A 216 -17.45 13.46 15.52
CA LEU A 216 -16.99 13.48 14.12
C LEU A 216 -16.01 12.36 13.78
N VAL A 217 -15.55 11.57 14.75
CA VAL A 217 -14.55 10.50 14.52
C VAL A 217 -15.07 9.46 13.52
N VAL A 218 -16.29 8.96 13.70
CA VAL A 218 -16.85 7.91 12.83
C VAL A 218 -17.03 8.39 11.39
N PRO A 219 -17.70 9.53 11.10
CA PRO A 219 -17.82 10.02 9.74
C PRO A 219 -16.45 10.38 9.13
N ALA A 220 -15.51 10.93 9.91
CA ALA A 220 -14.18 11.25 9.43
C ALA A 220 -13.41 9.99 8.98
N LEU A 221 -13.43 8.93 9.79
CA LEU A 221 -12.82 7.65 9.45
C LEU A 221 -13.46 7.01 8.21
N LEU A 222 -14.79 7.07 8.09
CA LEU A 222 -15.49 6.55 6.93
C LEU A 222 -15.06 7.24 5.63
N PHE A 223 -15.09 8.58 5.62
CA PHE A 223 -14.71 9.36 4.44
C PHE A 223 -13.22 9.32 4.15
N PHE A 224 -12.37 9.20 5.18
CA PHE A 224 -10.95 8.98 4.99
C PHE A 224 -10.68 7.64 4.28
N ASN A 225 -11.29 6.54 4.73
CA ASN A 225 -11.13 5.23 4.12
C ASN A 225 -11.73 5.17 2.70
N LEU A 226 -12.84 5.87 2.45
CA LEU A 226 -13.35 6.06 1.10
C LEU A 226 -12.31 6.77 0.22
N GLY A 227 -11.65 7.80 0.74
CA GLY A 227 -10.57 8.50 0.05
C GLY A 227 -9.36 7.60 -0.23
N VAL A 228 -8.99 6.74 0.72
CA VAL A 228 -7.94 5.73 0.55
C VAL A 228 -8.27 4.83 -0.64
N GLU A 229 -9.47 4.26 -0.70
CA GLU A 229 -9.89 3.37 -1.78
C GLU A 229 -9.93 4.10 -3.13
N LEU A 230 -10.48 5.30 -3.18
CA LEU A 230 -10.48 6.11 -4.39
C LEU A 230 -9.05 6.44 -4.87
N GLY A 231 -8.13 6.75 -3.96
CA GLY A 231 -6.73 6.99 -4.28
C GLY A 231 -6.03 5.76 -4.87
N GLN A 232 -6.28 4.59 -4.31
CA GLN A 232 -5.76 3.31 -4.83
C GLN A 232 -6.32 3.00 -6.22
N LEU A 233 -7.64 3.16 -6.43
CA LEU A 233 -8.25 2.95 -7.73
C LEU A 233 -7.73 3.92 -8.79
N ALA A 234 -7.53 5.19 -8.42
CA ALA A 234 -6.93 6.19 -9.32
C ALA A 234 -5.49 5.81 -9.70
N PHE A 235 -4.68 5.36 -8.75
CA PHE A 235 -3.32 4.89 -9.01
C PHE A 235 -3.32 3.66 -9.93
N ILE A 236 -4.16 2.66 -9.65
CA ILE A 236 -4.31 1.46 -10.48
C ILE A 236 -4.70 1.85 -11.92
N ALA A 237 -5.70 2.71 -12.06
CA ALA A 237 -6.14 3.18 -13.39
C ALA A 237 -5.01 3.88 -14.13
N LEU A 238 -4.26 4.77 -13.45
CA LEU A 238 -3.10 5.45 -14.03
C LEU A 238 -2.06 4.46 -14.53
N VAL A 239 -1.66 3.49 -13.71
CA VAL A 239 -0.65 2.48 -14.08
C VAL A 239 -1.14 1.63 -15.25
N LEU A 240 -2.39 1.19 -15.25
CA LEU A 240 -2.97 0.39 -16.36
C LEU A 240 -2.99 1.19 -17.67
N VAL A 241 -3.35 2.47 -17.62
CA VAL A 241 -3.31 3.35 -18.79
C VAL A 241 -1.89 3.51 -19.31
N LEU A 242 -0.92 3.80 -18.44
CA LEU A 242 0.49 3.95 -18.83
C LEU A 242 1.06 2.67 -19.44
N VAL A 243 0.80 1.52 -18.83
CA VAL A 243 1.21 0.20 -19.36
C VAL A 243 0.56 -0.06 -20.72
N THR A 244 -0.73 0.23 -20.89
CA THR A 244 -1.45 0.04 -22.15
C THR A 244 -0.89 0.92 -23.26
N ILE A 245 -0.62 2.19 -22.98
CA ILE A 245 -0.01 3.13 -23.94
C ILE A 245 1.39 2.65 -24.32
N ALA A 246 2.21 2.29 -23.34
CA ALA A 246 3.58 1.80 -23.56
C ALA A 246 3.59 0.52 -24.43
N TRP A 247 2.66 -0.39 -24.18
CA TRP A 247 2.56 -1.63 -24.97
C TRP A 247 2.06 -1.40 -26.38
N ARG A 248 1.10 -0.50 -26.58
CA ARG A 248 0.61 -0.17 -27.94
C ARG A 248 1.63 0.64 -28.75
N GLY A 249 2.48 1.41 -28.08
CA GLY A 249 3.47 2.30 -28.72
C GLY A 249 4.79 1.63 -29.09
N SER A 250 5.11 0.42 -28.55
CA SER A 250 6.44 -0.17 -28.74
C SER A 250 6.42 -1.69 -28.78
N SER A 251 6.72 -2.25 -29.96
CA SER A 251 6.94 -3.69 -30.14
C SER A 251 8.15 -4.19 -29.33
N THR A 252 9.16 -3.36 -29.14
CA THR A 252 10.34 -3.66 -28.34
C THR A 252 9.99 -3.88 -26.87
N LEU A 253 9.09 -3.05 -26.29
CA LEU A 253 8.59 -3.23 -24.93
C LEU A 253 7.77 -4.50 -24.77
N GLN A 254 6.99 -4.89 -25.79
CA GLN A 254 6.27 -6.16 -25.79
C GLN A 254 7.24 -7.35 -25.76
N ALA A 255 8.29 -7.31 -26.59
CA ALA A 255 9.32 -8.35 -26.66
C ALA A 255 10.11 -8.46 -25.33
N HIS A 256 10.33 -7.33 -24.62
CA HIS A 256 11.08 -7.27 -23.37
C HIS A 256 10.22 -7.15 -22.11
N SER A 257 8.93 -7.45 -22.20
CA SER A 257 7.96 -7.30 -21.10
C SER A 257 8.40 -7.99 -19.80
N ARG A 258 9.03 -9.16 -19.89
CA ARG A 258 9.58 -9.89 -18.72
C ARG A 258 10.74 -9.17 -18.05
N HIS A 259 11.63 -8.55 -18.84
CA HIS A 259 12.74 -7.76 -18.29
C HIS A 259 12.19 -6.51 -17.57
N ALA A 260 11.17 -5.86 -18.14
CA ALA A 260 10.49 -4.73 -17.50
C ALA A 260 9.83 -5.15 -16.17
N GLN A 261 9.14 -6.31 -16.14
CA GLN A 261 8.61 -6.86 -14.90
C GLN A 261 9.70 -7.15 -13.86
N GLY A 262 10.82 -7.77 -14.30
CA GLY A 262 11.97 -8.02 -13.44
C GLY A 262 12.54 -6.73 -12.85
N LEU A 263 12.69 -5.69 -13.65
CA LEU A 263 13.17 -4.38 -13.19
C LEU A 263 12.26 -3.80 -12.10
N VAL A 264 10.94 -3.86 -12.30
CA VAL A 264 9.96 -3.40 -11.31
C VAL A 264 10.08 -4.20 -10.01
N ILE A 265 10.18 -5.53 -10.08
CA ILE A 265 10.31 -6.40 -8.91
C ILE A 265 11.60 -6.08 -8.13
N TYR A 266 12.73 -5.92 -8.82
CA TYR A 266 13.99 -5.56 -8.16
C TYR A 266 13.95 -4.15 -7.56
N ALA A 267 13.32 -3.19 -8.24
CA ALA A 267 13.12 -1.85 -7.71
C ALA A 267 12.27 -1.87 -6.43
N LEU A 268 11.14 -2.58 -6.44
CA LEU A 268 10.27 -2.73 -5.27
C LEU A 268 10.99 -3.44 -4.11
N GLY A 269 11.68 -4.56 -4.40
CA GLY A 269 12.43 -5.32 -3.39
C GLY A 269 13.60 -4.53 -2.82
N GLY A 270 14.38 -3.86 -3.65
CA GLY A 270 15.52 -3.04 -3.22
C GLY A 270 15.10 -1.84 -2.37
N THR A 271 14.05 -1.14 -2.81
CA THR A 271 13.52 0.02 -2.05
C THR A 271 12.95 -0.43 -0.70
N SER A 272 12.17 -1.51 -0.66
CA SER A 272 11.60 -2.01 0.59
C SER A 272 12.66 -2.57 1.54
N ALA A 273 13.73 -3.20 1.02
CA ALA A 273 14.87 -3.63 1.83
C ALA A 273 15.62 -2.42 2.43
N LEU A 274 15.83 -1.36 1.65
CA LEU A 274 16.42 -0.12 2.15
C LEU A 274 15.57 0.48 3.27
N TRP A 275 14.27 0.63 3.07
CA TRP A 275 13.35 1.13 4.11
C TRP A 275 13.34 0.25 5.36
N LEU A 276 13.40 -1.06 5.21
CA LEU A 276 13.49 -2.00 6.33
C LEU A 276 14.76 -1.74 7.15
N ILE A 277 15.91 -1.61 6.48
CA ILE A 277 17.20 -1.34 7.14
C ILE A 277 17.18 0.02 7.84
N GLU A 278 16.71 1.08 7.17
CA GLU A 278 16.60 2.41 7.76
C GLU A 278 15.77 2.41 9.06
N ARG A 279 14.64 1.69 9.06
CA ARG A 279 13.78 1.61 10.24
C ARG A 279 14.38 0.75 11.35
N LEU A 280 15.10 -0.32 11.01
CA LEU A 280 15.80 -1.16 12.00
C LEU A 280 16.99 -0.43 12.65
N VAL A 281 17.67 0.45 11.91
CA VAL A 281 18.78 1.26 12.45
C VAL A 281 18.24 2.42 13.30
N ALA A 282 17.01 2.87 13.06
CA ALA A 282 16.35 3.93 13.83
C ALA A 282 15.76 3.44 15.18
N TRP A 283 15.86 2.15 15.47
CA TRP A 283 15.51 1.57 16.79
C TRP A 283 16.56 1.95 17.83
#